data_d45959366f97f6bdc2107b428dd8821d
#
_entry.id   d45959366f97f6bdc2107b428dd8821d
#
_cell.length_a   1.000
_cell.length_b   1.000
_cell.length_c   1.000
_cell.angle_alpha   90.00
_cell.angle_beta   90.00
_cell.angle_gamma   90.00
#
_symmetry.space_group_name_H-M   'P 1'
#
loop_
_entity.id
_entity.type
_entity.pdbx_description
1 polymer ?
#
loop_
_entity_poly.entity_id
_entity_poly.type
_entity_poly.pdbx_seq_one_letter_code
_entity_poly.pdbx_strand_id
1 'polypeptide(L)' 'AKIDLDIPLREARDSFERIYLSYQLAKLQGSMTRLAQRSGLERTHLYRKIRQLGMELQRGIFKKTQ' A
#
# COMPACT_ATOMS: atom_id res chain seq x y z
N ALA A 1 11.43 9.02 -2.74
CA ALA A 1 11.03 8.14 -3.84
C ALA A 1 10.60 8.96 -5.03
N LYS A 2 10.91 8.48 -6.20
CA LYS A 2 10.57 9.19 -7.39
C LYS A 2 9.55 8.46 -8.20
N ILE A 3 8.70 9.21 -8.88
CA ILE A 3 7.68 8.64 -9.70
C ILE A 3 7.94 9.09 -11.12
N ASP A 4 7.97 8.15 -12.05
CA ASP A 4 8.19 8.47 -13.43
C ASP A 4 6.85 8.97 -13.95
N LEU A 5 6.82 10.17 -14.48
CA LEU A 5 5.59 10.74 -14.98
C LEU A 5 5.45 10.60 -16.50
N ASP A 6 6.43 10.00 -17.15
CA ASP A 6 6.34 9.82 -18.58
C ASP A 6 5.83 8.43 -18.91
N ILE A 7 4.82 7.99 -18.18
CA ILE A 7 4.22 6.69 -18.37
C ILE A 7 2.72 6.88 -18.35
N PRO A 8 1.95 5.89 -18.73
CA PRO A 8 0.50 6.01 -18.75
C PRO A 8 -0.03 6.37 -17.37
N LEU A 9 -1.08 7.14 -17.33
CA LEU A 9 -1.66 7.61 -16.08
C LEU A 9 -1.90 6.51 -15.07
N ARG A 10 -2.46 5.41 -15.50
CA ARG A 10 -2.73 4.33 -14.60
C ARG A 10 -1.46 3.83 -13.92
N GLU A 11 -0.36 3.69 -14.67
CA GLU A 11 0.88 3.20 -14.10
C GLU A 11 1.48 4.23 -13.15
N ALA A 12 1.37 5.51 -13.49
CA ALA A 12 1.89 6.57 -12.62
C ALA A 12 1.10 6.58 -11.32
N ARG A 13 -0.21 6.37 -11.40
CA ARG A 13 -1.05 6.39 -10.24
C ARG A 13 -0.73 5.20 -9.36
N ASP A 14 -0.53 4.01 -9.97
CA ASP A 14 -0.22 2.82 -9.21
C ASP A 14 1.14 2.99 -8.51
N SER A 15 2.09 3.64 -9.18
CA SER A 15 3.40 3.86 -8.59
C SER A 15 3.27 4.76 -7.37
N PHE A 16 2.47 5.81 -7.48
CA PHE A 16 2.27 6.72 -6.38
C PHE A 16 1.60 5.99 -5.22
N GLU A 17 0.59 5.19 -5.52
CA GLU A 17 -0.13 4.51 -4.47
C GLU A 17 0.74 3.50 -3.73
N ARG A 18 1.64 2.83 -4.45
CA ARG A 18 2.52 1.89 -3.80
C ARG A 18 3.43 2.65 -2.85
N ILE A 19 3.97 3.78 -3.29
CA ILE A 19 4.87 4.57 -2.47
C ILE A 19 4.12 5.10 -1.25
N TYR A 20 2.93 5.64 -1.47
CA TYR A 20 2.13 6.21 -0.39
C TYR A 20 1.80 5.15 0.65
N LEU A 21 1.27 4.02 0.20
CA LEU A 21 0.85 2.99 1.13
C LEU A 21 2.03 2.36 1.87
N SER A 22 3.15 2.17 1.18
CA SER A 22 4.31 1.60 1.82
C SER A 22 4.83 2.55 2.91
N TYR A 23 4.87 3.83 2.59
CA TYR A 23 5.34 4.82 3.54
C TYR A 23 4.43 4.87 4.76
N GLN A 24 3.13 4.94 4.54
CA GLN A 24 2.20 5.04 5.65
C GLN A 24 2.20 3.76 6.48
N LEU A 25 2.30 2.62 5.83
CA LEU A 25 2.29 1.38 6.55
C LEU A 25 3.50 1.29 7.47
N ALA A 26 4.65 1.76 7.00
CA ALA A 26 5.84 1.73 7.82
C ALA A 26 5.66 2.68 9.01
N LYS A 27 5.07 3.85 8.78
CA LYS A 27 4.86 4.79 9.86
C LYS A 27 3.86 4.27 10.87
N LEU A 28 2.89 3.51 10.41
CA LEU A 28 1.84 3.03 11.29
C LEU A 28 2.14 1.61 11.80
N GLN A 29 3.40 1.20 11.61
CA GLN A 29 3.84 -0.09 12.09
C GLN A 29 2.98 -1.26 11.64
N GLY A 30 2.58 -1.24 10.40
CA GLY A 30 1.82 -2.34 9.84
C GLY A 30 0.36 -2.43 10.21
N SER A 31 -0.17 -1.41 10.87
CA SER A 31 -1.55 -1.46 11.29
C SER A 31 -2.49 -1.17 10.14
N MET A 32 -3.22 -2.17 9.68
CA MET A 32 -4.16 -1.97 8.58
C MET A 32 -5.33 -1.10 9.01
N THR A 33 -5.72 -1.20 10.27
CA THR A 33 -6.82 -0.39 10.76
C THR A 33 -6.44 1.09 10.69
N ARG A 34 -5.24 1.43 11.14
CA ARG A 34 -4.83 2.81 11.10
C ARG A 34 -4.57 3.26 9.67
N LEU A 35 -4.10 2.36 8.82
CA LEU A 35 -3.83 2.72 7.45
C LEU A 35 -5.14 3.05 6.76
N ALA A 36 -6.21 2.29 7.06
CA ALA A 36 -7.50 2.54 6.45
C ALA A 36 -7.99 3.92 6.87
N GLN A 37 -7.83 4.26 8.13
CA GLN A 37 -8.25 5.55 8.61
C GLN A 37 -7.43 6.66 7.98
N ARG A 38 -6.13 6.49 7.90
CA ARG A 38 -5.27 7.50 7.36
C ARG A 38 -5.52 7.72 5.87
N SER A 39 -5.75 6.66 5.12
CA SER A 39 -5.94 6.77 3.70
C SER A 39 -7.37 7.11 3.29
N GLY A 40 -8.29 6.96 4.19
CA GLY A 40 -9.68 7.22 3.88
C GLY A 40 -10.37 6.08 3.15
N LEU A 41 -9.78 4.90 3.16
CA LEU A 41 -10.37 3.75 2.48
C LEU A 41 -10.90 2.75 3.49
N GLU A 42 -11.88 1.95 3.07
CA GLU A 42 -12.41 0.93 3.93
C GLU A 42 -11.39 -0.17 3.93
N ARG A 43 -11.31 -0.95 4.98
CA ARG A 43 -10.32 -2.00 5.08
C ARG A 43 -10.40 -3.01 3.94
N THR A 44 -11.61 -3.41 3.56
CA THR A 44 -11.75 -4.38 2.49
C THR A 44 -11.20 -3.82 1.17
N HIS A 45 -11.50 -2.55 0.91
CA HIS A 45 -11.06 -1.91 -0.29
C HIS A 45 -9.53 -1.78 -0.24
N LEU A 46 -9.00 -1.49 0.93
CA LEU A 46 -7.58 -1.30 1.11
C LEU A 46 -6.83 -2.60 0.82
N TYR A 47 -7.32 -3.73 1.35
CA TYR A 47 -6.68 -5.00 1.11
C TYR A 47 -6.71 -5.33 -0.38
N ARG A 48 -7.83 -5.04 -1.03
CA ARG A 48 -7.96 -5.31 -2.44
C ARG A 48 -6.97 -4.48 -3.23
N LYS A 49 -6.83 -3.21 -2.88
CA LYS A 49 -5.92 -2.33 -3.57
C LYS A 49 -4.49 -2.79 -3.39
N ILE A 50 -4.12 -3.15 -2.19
CA ILE A 50 -2.77 -3.62 -1.93
C ILE A 50 -2.47 -4.85 -2.76
N ARG A 51 -3.45 -5.72 -2.91
CA ARG A 51 -3.24 -6.91 -3.70
C ARG A 51 -3.10 -6.54 -5.17
N GLN A 52 -3.91 -5.60 -5.66
CA GLN A 52 -3.85 -5.18 -7.03
C GLN A 52 -2.51 -4.53 -7.35
N LEU A 53 -1.93 -3.86 -6.39
CA LEU A 53 -0.66 -3.19 -6.59
C LEU A 53 0.52 -4.15 -6.44
N GLY A 54 0.25 -5.39 -6.14
CA GLY A 54 1.30 -6.38 -5.99
C GLY A 54 2.16 -6.19 -4.77
N MET A 55 1.64 -5.55 -3.75
CA MET A 55 2.42 -5.30 -2.56
C MET A 55 2.41 -6.48 -1.61
N GLU A 56 3.52 -6.77 -0.99
CA GLU A 56 3.60 -7.85 -0.03
C GLU A 56 3.26 -7.45 1.35
N LEU A 57 2.88 -6.30 1.55
CA LEU A 57 2.43 -5.84 2.82
C LEU A 57 3.04 -6.51 3.95
N GLN A 58 2.33 -7.00 4.77
CA GLN A 58 2.82 -7.55 5.93
C GLN A 58 3.04 -8.93 5.77
N ARG A 59 2.97 -9.45 4.66
CA ARG A 59 3.17 -10.76 4.48
C ARG A 59 4.32 -11.23 5.19
N GLY A 60 5.40 -10.48 5.13
CA GLY A 60 6.57 -10.95 5.78
C GLY A 60 6.36 -11.06 7.24
N ILE A 61 5.66 -10.17 7.79
CA ILE A 61 5.41 -10.18 9.20
C ILE A 61 4.58 -11.36 9.57
N PHE A 62 3.57 -11.64 8.85
CA PHE A 62 2.72 -12.74 9.16
C PHE A 62 3.46 -14.02 8.87
N LYS A 63 4.23 -14.07 7.87
CA LYS A 63 4.90 -15.24 7.55
C LYS A 63 5.86 -15.62 8.52
N LYS A 64 6.48 -14.75 9.11
CA LYS A 64 7.44 -15.09 10.07
C LYS A 64 6.85 -15.91 11.08
N THR A 65 5.63 -15.94 11.15
CA THR A 65 5.04 -16.68 12.19
C THR A 65 4.89 -18.08 11.68
N GLN A 66 5.26 -18.30 10.48
CA GLN A 66 5.08 -19.61 10.03
C GLN A 66 6.21 -20.15 9.46
#